data_45cfb0b6aef89df54d7b2356717ccb48
#
_entry.id   45cfb0b6aef89df54d7b2356717ccb48
#
_cell.length_a   1.000
_cell.length_b   1.000
_cell.length_c   1.000
_cell.angle_alpha   90.00
_cell.angle_beta   90.00
_cell.angle_gamma   90.00
#
_symmetry.space_group_name_H-M   'P 1'
#
loop_
_entity.id
_entity.type
_entity.pdbx_description
1 polymer ?
#
loop_
_entity_poly.entity_id
_entity_poly.type
_entity_poly.pdbx_seq_one_letter_code
_entity_poly.pdbx_strand_id
1 'polypeptide(L)'
;MTEKIHIEELPITEKFMRQKRLIQDRGELALIEDGREFQHLGYFSLKKGKGYYRGGHYHRRKVEHFYMVSGRIRVQLVDLDTGKKSEVVIREGQRVTIYPNCAHRFEAEEEAQVIEYYNSMYDPEDDIPYKDF
;
A
#
# COMPACT_ATOMS: atom_id res chain seq x y z
N MET A 1 -16.58 -1.71 5.17
CA MET A 1 -15.11 -1.79 5.03
C MET A 1 -14.44 -1.47 6.35
N THR A 2 -13.29 -2.06 6.61
CA THR A 2 -12.55 -1.78 7.84
C THR A 2 -11.96 -0.36 7.85
N GLU A 3 -11.81 0.21 9.04
CA GLU A 3 -11.09 1.48 9.24
C GLU A 3 -9.58 1.29 9.27
N LYS A 4 -9.09 0.03 9.17
CA LYS A 4 -7.67 -0.30 9.26
C LYS A 4 -6.92 -0.15 7.93
N ILE A 5 -7.59 0.37 6.91
CA ILE A 5 -6.96 0.80 5.67
C ILE A 5 -7.41 2.21 5.34
N HIS A 6 -6.46 3.04 4.92
CA HIS A 6 -6.73 4.41 4.48
C HIS A 6 -6.13 4.61 3.09
N ILE A 7 -6.94 5.10 2.17
CA ILE A 7 -6.54 5.33 0.78
C ILE A 7 -6.72 6.81 0.45
N GLU A 8 -5.66 7.43 -0.07
CA GLU A 8 -5.63 8.84 -0.45
C GLU A 8 -5.18 8.97 -1.89
N GLU A 9 -5.91 9.76 -2.67
CA GLU A 9 -5.48 10.17 -3.99
C GLU A 9 -4.51 11.34 -3.86
N LEU A 10 -3.29 11.24 -4.42
CA LEU A 10 -2.42 12.41 -4.50
C LEU A 10 -2.94 13.35 -5.59
N PRO A 11 -3.17 14.62 -5.29
CA PRO A 11 -3.70 15.55 -6.28
C PRO A 11 -2.70 15.82 -7.41
N ILE A 12 -3.21 15.90 -8.63
CA ILE A 12 -2.42 16.26 -9.80
C ILE A 12 -2.57 17.78 -9.97
N THR A 13 -1.48 18.51 -9.78
CA THR A 13 -1.52 19.98 -9.83
C THR A 13 -0.13 20.57 -10.04
N GLU A 14 -0.08 21.74 -10.70
CA GLU A 14 1.14 22.54 -10.79
C GLU A 14 1.36 23.42 -9.56
N LYS A 15 0.32 23.61 -8.74
CA LYS A 15 0.42 24.39 -7.50
C LYS A 15 1.36 23.73 -6.52
N PHE A 16 2.00 24.53 -5.68
CA PHE A 16 2.83 24.00 -4.60
C PHE A 16 1.96 23.24 -3.61
N MET A 17 2.34 21.97 -3.36
CA MET A 17 1.81 21.12 -2.30
C MET A 17 2.92 20.18 -1.87
N ARG A 18 2.94 19.79 -0.59
CA ARG A 18 3.99 18.90 -0.06
C ARG A 18 3.86 17.48 -0.59
N GLN A 19 2.62 17.00 -0.80
CA GLN A 19 2.34 15.72 -1.43
C GLN A 19 1.44 15.96 -2.63
N LYS A 20 1.91 15.58 -3.80
CA LYS A 20 1.21 15.78 -5.06
C LYS A 20 1.84 14.99 -6.19
N ARG A 21 1.18 14.99 -7.34
CA ARG A 21 1.76 14.55 -8.60
C ARG A 21 1.80 15.72 -9.57
N LEU A 22 2.89 15.81 -10.32
CA LEU A 22 3.04 16.77 -11.40
C LEU A 22 3.31 15.96 -12.67
N ILE A 23 2.40 16.02 -13.64
CA ILE A 23 2.50 15.27 -14.88
C ILE A 23 2.75 16.24 -16.03
N GLN A 24 3.85 16.06 -16.73
CA GLN A 24 4.31 16.92 -17.81
C GLN A 24 4.77 16.06 -19.00
N ASP A 25 4.99 16.67 -20.16
CA ASP A 25 5.46 15.95 -21.35
C ASP A 25 6.75 15.18 -21.10
N ARG A 26 7.63 15.73 -20.28
CA ARG A 26 8.91 15.11 -19.92
C ARG A 26 8.80 13.98 -18.87
N GLY A 27 7.61 13.77 -18.31
CA GLY A 27 7.40 12.73 -17.32
C GLY A 27 6.68 13.22 -16.07
N GLU A 28 6.74 12.42 -15.03
CA GLU A 28 6.02 12.65 -13.78
C GLU A 28 6.98 12.89 -12.62
N LEU A 29 6.62 13.86 -11.77
CA LEU A 29 7.20 14.02 -10.44
C LEU A 29 6.13 13.71 -9.42
N ALA A 30 6.37 12.72 -8.55
CA ALA A 30 5.47 12.41 -7.45
C ALA A 30 6.16 12.70 -6.12
N LEU A 31 5.59 13.62 -5.35
CA LEU A 31 6.01 13.93 -3.99
C LEU A 31 5.09 13.14 -3.06
N ILE A 32 5.59 12.02 -2.59
CA ILE A 32 4.78 10.96 -1.97
C ILE A 32 4.59 11.22 -0.49
N GLU A 33 5.68 11.55 0.20
CA GLU A 33 5.68 11.79 1.63
C GLU A 33 6.67 12.89 1.97
N ASP A 34 6.24 13.86 2.79
CA ASP A 34 7.09 14.95 3.22
C ASP A 34 6.81 15.25 4.70
N GLY A 35 7.89 15.33 5.49
CA GLY A 35 7.77 15.63 6.91
C GLY A 35 7.51 14.43 7.82
N ARG A 36 7.43 13.23 7.27
CA ARG A 36 7.26 12.00 8.05
C ARG A 36 8.60 11.25 8.12
N GLU A 37 8.95 10.78 9.30
CA GLU A 37 10.11 9.91 9.46
C GLU A 37 9.77 8.50 9.00
N PHE A 38 10.72 7.83 8.34
CA PHE A 38 10.62 6.41 8.06
C PHE A 38 12.02 5.78 8.04
N GLN A 39 12.13 4.56 8.55
CA GLN A 39 13.38 3.81 8.64
C GLN A 39 13.49 2.72 7.58
N HIS A 40 12.36 2.31 7.01
CA HIS A 40 12.31 1.29 5.96
C HIS A 40 11.76 1.89 4.68
N LEU A 41 12.46 1.64 3.58
CA LEU A 41 12.00 2.00 2.24
C LEU A 41 12.26 0.82 1.33
N GLY A 42 11.22 0.32 0.69
CA GLY A 42 11.30 -0.81 -0.22
C GLY A 42 10.53 -0.56 -1.51
N TYR A 43 10.79 -1.40 -2.47
CA TYR A 43 10.09 -1.41 -3.74
C TYR A 43 9.71 -2.84 -4.06
N PHE A 44 8.51 -3.04 -4.62
CA PHE A 44 8.17 -4.31 -5.21
C PHE A 44 7.37 -4.12 -6.49
N SER A 45 7.45 -5.11 -7.35
CA SER A 45 6.53 -5.24 -8.48
C SER A 45 5.67 -6.47 -8.28
N LEU A 46 4.51 -6.48 -8.92
CA LEU A 46 3.58 -7.59 -8.87
C LEU A 46 3.01 -7.80 -10.25
N LYS A 47 3.30 -8.97 -10.83
CA LYS A 47 2.77 -9.34 -12.13
C LYS A 47 1.32 -9.76 -12.01
N LYS A 48 0.54 -9.45 -13.04
CA LYS A 48 -0.80 -10.01 -13.19
C LYS A 48 -0.70 -11.51 -13.41
N GLY A 49 -1.51 -12.26 -12.69
CA GLY A 49 -1.57 -13.70 -12.86
C GLY A 49 -2.25 -14.36 -11.69
N LYS A 50 -2.99 -15.43 -11.97
CA LYS A 50 -3.70 -16.17 -10.93
C LYS A 50 -2.69 -16.81 -9.98
N GLY A 51 -2.88 -16.54 -8.69
CA GLY A 51 -2.01 -17.07 -7.65
C GLY A 51 -0.70 -16.31 -7.43
N TYR A 52 -0.49 -15.21 -8.15
CA TYR A 52 0.64 -14.34 -7.90
C TYR A 52 0.25 -13.36 -6.80
N TYR A 53 0.60 -13.72 -5.56
CA TYR A 53 0.25 -12.91 -4.38
C TYR A 53 1.47 -12.27 -3.74
N ARG A 54 1.25 -11.13 -3.11
CA ARG A 54 2.14 -10.58 -2.09
C ARG A 54 1.33 -10.31 -0.83
N GLY A 55 2.01 -10.18 0.30
CA GLY A 55 1.34 -10.10 1.58
C GLY A 55 0.95 -11.48 2.07
N GLY A 56 -0.32 -11.68 2.40
CA GLY A 56 -0.77 -12.92 3.05
C GLY A 56 -0.34 -12.96 4.50
N HIS A 57 -0.41 -11.79 5.16
CA HIS A 57 0.07 -11.62 6.54
C HIS A 57 -0.64 -10.45 7.20
N TYR A 58 -0.33 -10.28 8.49
CA TYR A 58 -0.69 -9.09 9.24
C TYR A 58 0.43 -8.73 10.21
N HIS A 59 0.36 -7.54 10.75
CA HIS A 59 1.31 -7.03 11.74
C HIS A 59 0.56 -6.61 12.99
N ARG A 60 1.19 -6.74 14.15
CA ARG A 60 0.59 -6.32 15.42
C ARG A 60 0.96 -4.90 15.79
N ARG A 61 2.10 -4.41 15.30
CA ARG A 61 2.64 -3.10 15.66
C ARG A 61 2.88 -2.20 14.48
N LYS A 62 3.30 -2.77 13.36
CA LYS A 62 3.73 -2.00 12.19
C LYS A 62 2.56 -1.33 11.49
N VAL A 63 2.72 -0.05 11.20
CA VAL A 63 1.86 0.71 10.28
C VAL A 63 2.58 0.81 8.95
N GLU A 64 2.00 0.22 7.90
CA GLU A 64 2.63 0.20 6.59
C GLU A 64 2.04 1.25 5.68
N HIS A 65 2.92 1.92 4.93
CA HIS A 65 2.53 2.84 3.88
C HIS A 65 2.98 2.31 2.54
N PHE A 66 2.11 2.49 1.54
CA PHE A 66 2.39 2.09 0.16
C PHE A 66 2.05 3.24 -0.77
N TYR A 67 2.83 3.38 -1.84
CA TYR A 67 2.49 4.27 -2.93
C TYR A 67 2.42 3.48 -4.23
N MET A 68 1.30 3.59 -4.94
CA MET A 68 1.08 2.91 -6.21
C MET A 68 1.71 3.73 -7.33
N VAL A 69 2.89 3.31 -7.77
CA VAL A 69 3.60 3.96 -8.88
C VAL A 69 2.89 3.70 -10.20
N SER A 70 2.46 2.46 -10.42
CA SER A 70 1.74 2.07 -11.64
C SER A 70 0.90 0.82 -11.37
N GLY A 71 -0.08 0.59 -12.23
CA GLY A 71 -0.90 -0.61 -12.20
C GLY A 71 -2.10 -0.53 -11.28
N ARG A 72 -2.69 -1.70 -11.02
CA ARG A 72 -3.90 -1.82 -10.20
C ARG A 72 -3.84 -3.12 -9.42
N ILE A 73 -4.07 -3.04 -8.11
CA ILE A 73 -4.01 -4.18 -7.20
C ILE A 73 -5.34 -4.34 -6.48
N ARG A 74 -5.86 -5.56 -6.46
CA ARG A 74 -6.96 -5.95 -5.58
C ARG A 74 -6.37 -6.37 -4.25
N VAL A 75 -6.84 -5.74 -3.18
CA VAL A 75 -6.40 -6.03 -1.81
C VAL A 75 -7.53 -6.75 -1.08
N GLN A 76 -7.26 -7.97 -0.65
CA GLN A 76 -8.16 -8.70 0.25
C GLN A 76 -7.77 -8.36 1.68
N LEU A 77 -8.76 -8.06 2.49
CA LEU A 77 -8.58 -7.57 3.87
C LEU A 77 -9.40 -8.39 4.84
N VAL A 78 -8.81 -8.67 6.00
CA VAL A 78 -9.54 -9.22 7.15
C VAL A 78 -9.20 -8.38 8.38
N ASP A 79 -10.20 -7.73 8.94
CA ASP A 79 -10.05 -7.03 10.21
C ASP A 79 -10.06 -8.10 11.32
N LEU A 80 -8.93 -8.31 11.99
CA LEU A 80 -8.81 -9.39 12.97
C LEU A 80 -9.54 -9.12 14.29
N ASP A 81 -9.90 -7.87 14.56
CA ASP A 81 -10.67 -7.54 15.76
C ASP A 81 -12.15 -7.84 15.59
N THR A 82 -12.67 -7.73 14.38
CA THR A 82 -14.11 -7.96 14.09
C THR A 82 -14.37 -9.23 13.29
N GLY A 83 -13.33 -9.77 12.64
CA GLY A 83 -13.45 -10.89 11.69
C GLY A 83 -14.04 -10.49 10.33
N LYS A 84 -14.27 -9.20 10.09
CA LYS A 84 -14.91 -8.73 8.88
C LYS A 84 -13.94 -8.83 7.69
N LYS A 85 -14.41 -9.44 6.60
CA LYS A 85 -13.68 -9.55 5.35
C LYS A 85 -14.17 -8.49 4.37
N SER A 86 -13.24 -7.93 3.61
CA SER A 86 -13.55 -6.94 2.57
C SER A 86 -12.50 -6.97 1.48
N GLU A 87 -12.78 -6.28 0.38
CA GLU A 87 -11.83 -6.08 -0.71
C GLU A 87 -11.86 -4.63 -1.13
N VAL A 88 -10.70 -4.12 -1.54
CA VAL A 88 -10.58 -2.80 -2.16
C VAL A 88 -9.63 -2.91 -3.35
N VAL A 89 -9.76 -2.00 -4.28
CA VAL A 89 -8.83 -1.88 -5.41
C VAL A 89 -8.04 -0.59 -5.24
N ILE A 90 -6.71 -0.72 -5.29
CA ILE A 90 -5.80 0.41 -5.23
C ILE A 90 -5.10 0.56 -6.59
N ARG A 91 -4.80 1.80 -6.97
CA ARG A 91 -4.29 2.09 -8.31
C ARG A 91 -3.29 3.24 -8.31
N GLU A 92 -2.68 3.43 -9.46
CA GLU A 92 -1.67 4.45 -9.72
C GLU A 92 -2.04 5.80 -9.08
N GLY A 93 -1.08 6.40 -8.39
CA GLY A 93 -1.22 7.70 -7.78
C GLY A 93 -1.85 7.71 -6.39
N GLN A 94 -2.23 6.54 -5.88
CA GLN A 94 -2.81 6.42 -4.54
C GLN A 94 -1.75 6.09 -3.50
N ARG A 95 -1.86 6.72 -2.35
CA ARG A 95 -1.11 6.41 -1.15
C ARG A 95 -2.02 5.63 -0.20
N VAL A 96 -1.53 4.50 0.29
CA VAL A 96 -2.31 3.55 1.07
C VAL A 96 -1.63 3.32 2.40
N THR A 97 -2.39 3.35 3.48
CA THR A 97 -1.89 3.00 4.81
C THR A 97 -2.69 1.81 5.34
N ILE A 98 -1.98 0.78 5.81
CA ILE A 98 -2.59 -0.38 6.46
C ILE A 98 -2.11 -0.41 7.91
N TYR A 99 -3.07 -0.43 8.83
CA TYR A 99 -2.85 -0.40 10.26
C TYR A 99 -2.70 -1.81 10.82
N PRO A 100 -2.18 -1.96 12.05
CA PRO A 100 -2.02 -3.27 12.68
C PRO A 100 -3.32 -4.05 12.80
N ASN A 101 -3.21 -5.37 12.88
CA ASN A 101 -4.31 -6.32 13.03
C ASN A 101 -5.29 -6.31 11.86
N CYS A 102 -4.77 -6.00 10.68
CA CYS A 102 -5.50 -6.09 9.42
C CYS A 102 -4.72 -6.99 8.47
N ALA A 103 -5.17 -8.22 8.31
CA ALA A 103 -4.56 -9.15 7.36
C ALA A 103 -4.82 -8.66 5.94
N HIS A 104 -3.81 -8.74 5.09
CA HIS A 104 -3.92 -8.24 3.73
C HIS A 104 -3.16 -9.13 2.75
N ARG A 105 -3.74 -9.27 1.56
CA ARG A 105 -3.13 -10.02 0.46
C ARG A 105 -3.37 -9.26 -0.84
N PHE A 106 -2.30 -9.11 -1.62
CA PHE A 106 -2.31 -8.35 -2.87
C PHE A 106 -2.30 -9.28 -4.08
N GLU A 107 -3.19 -9.01 -5.02
CA GLU A 107 -3.19 -9.66 -6.33
C GLU A 107 -3.35 -8.57 -7.40
N ALA A 108 -2.46 -8.54 -8.39
CA ALA A 108 -2.51 -7.50 -9.40
C ALA A 108 -3.62 -7.78 -10.43
N GLU A 109 -4.43 -6.77 -10.70
CA GLU A 109 -5.35 -6.75 -11.83
C GLU A 109 -4.68 -6.21 -13.09
N GLU A 110 -3.67 -5.36 -12.90
CA GLU A 110 -2.71 -4.91 -13.90
C GLU A 110 -1.34 -4.95 -13.26
N GLU A 111 -0.30 -5.30 -14.02
CA GLU A 111 1.07 -5.31 -13.49
C GLU A 111 1.35 -4.01 -12.76
N ALA A 112 1.84 -4.13 -11.54
CA ALA A 112 1.97 -3.00 -10.63
C ALA A 112 3.41 -2.80 -10.15
N GLN A 113 3.72 -1.55 -9.86
CA GLN A 113 4.96 -1.13 -9.20
C GLN A 113 4.58 -0.35 -7.96
N VAL A 114 5.16 -0.72 -6.83
CA VAL A 114 4.77 -0.19 -5.53
C VAL A 114 6.00 0.16 -4.71
N ILE A 115 5.96 1.31 -4.05
CA ILE A 115 6.93 1.70 -3.04
C ILE A 115 6.28 1.46 -1.68
N GLU A 116 7.01 0.80 -0.78
CA GLU A 116 6.56 0.59 0.59
C GLU A 116 7.49 1.31 1.56
N TYR A 117 6.95 1.86 2.63
CA TYR A 117 7.76 2.50 3.66
C TYR A 117 7.04 2.47 5.00
N TYR A 118 7.82 2.47 6.08
CA TYR A 118 7.30 2.54 7.44
C TYR A 118 8.39 2.96 8.42
N ASN A 119 7.99 3.43 9.58
CA ASN A 119 8.90 4.00 10.56
C ASN A 119 9.35 2.96 11.61
N SER A 120 9.96 1.89 11.12
CA SER A 120 10.63 0.88 11.94
C SER A 120 11.54 0.07 11.05
N MET A 121 12.45 -0.69 11.64
CA MET A 121 13.20 -1.70 10.91
C MET A 121 12.28 -2.91 10.65
N TYR A 122 12.61 -3.70 9.64
CA TYR A 122 11.89 -4.94 9.41
C TYR A 122 12.03 -5.87 10.62
N ASP A 123 10.91 -6.36 11.13
CA ASP A 123 10.87 -7.29 12.26
C ASP A 123 10.15 -8.56 11.83
N PRO A 124 10.88 -9.67 11.63
CA PRO A 124 10.26 -10.94 11.20
C PRO A 124 9.27 -11.50 12.23
N GLU A 125 9.36 -11.12 13.51
CA GLU A 125 8.40 -11.55 14.53
C GLU A 125 7.06 -10.82 14.42
N ASP A 126 7.04 -9.66 13.75
CA ASP A 126 5.83 -8.90 13.50
C ASP A 126 5.31 -9.08 12.06
N ASP A 127 5.72 -10.15 11.41
CA ASP A 127 5.26 -10.55 10.09
C ASP A 127 4.57 -11.91 10.21
N ILE A 128 3.26 -11.88 10.46
CA ILE A 128 2.51 -13.07 10.86
C ILE A 128 1.70 -13.59 9.69
N PRO A 129 2.00 -14.81 9.17
CA PRO A 129 1.27 -15.37 8.04
C PRO A 129 -0.23 -15.52 8.32
N TYR A 130 -1.03 -15.30 7.29
CA TYR A 130 -2.48 -15.41 7.38
C TYR A 130 -3.03 -15.98 6.06
N LYS A 131 -4.03 -16.89 6.13
CA LYS A 131 -4.53 -17.62 4.96
C LYS A 131 -6.04 -17.54 4.75
N ASP A 132 -6.80 -17.08 5.72
CA ASP A 132 -8.27 -17.18 5.71
C ASP A 132 -8.96 -15.96 5.05
N PHE A 133 -8.43 -15.53 3.93
CA PHE A 133 -9.01 -14.44 3.15
C PHE A 133 -10.34 -14.80 2.50
#